data_84888650c64e38e42bd99995bc76e042
#
_entry.id   84888650c64e38e42bd99995bc76e042
#
_cell.length_a   1.000
_cell.length_b   1.000
_cell.length_c   1.000
_cell.angle_alpha   90.00
_cell.angle_beta   90.00
_cell.angle_gamma   90.00
#
_symmetry.space_group_name_H-M   'P 1'
#
loop_
_entity.id
_entity.type
_entity.pdbx_description
1 polymer ?
#
loop_
_entity_poly.entity_id
_entity_poly.type
_entity_poly.pdbx_seq_one_letter_code
_entity_poly.pdbx_strand_id
1 'polypeptide(L)'
;MQETVEITKLIGGIIDIIQYQYQMTLDTESFNYSRFITTLRVLLVRRLRNNHHKSGKLDGSLLGFMKIKYNHAYDTAERIATYLHSKKGWTLNSDDKFYLVLHIWRVTSRQEK
;
A
#
# COMPACT_ATOMS: atom_id res chain seq x y z
N MET A 1 2.26 -7.84 21.20
CA MET A 1 1.09 -8.54 20.94
C MET A 1 0.07 -7.70 20.31
N GLN A 2 -0.36 -6.63 20.93
CA GLN A 2 -1.36 -5.79 20.33
C GLN A 2 -0.87 -5.16 19.04
N GLU A 3 0.40 -4.85 18.98
CA GLU A 3 0.99 -4.26 17.78
C GLU A 3 0.85 -5.23 16.61
N THR A 4 1.16 -6.50 16.82
CA THR A 4 1.08 -7.49 15.75
C THR A 4 -0.36 -7.68 15.28
N VAL A 5 -1.28 -7.75 16.21
CA VAL A 5 -2.69 -7.92 15.87
C VAL A 5 -3.20 -6.72 15.07
N GLU A 6 -2.85 -5.54 15.50
CA GLU A 6 -3.29 -4.32 14.83
C GLU A 6 -2.74 -4.24 13.42
N ILE A 7 -1.46 -4.53 13.25
CA ILE A 7 -0.83 -4.50 11.93
C ILE A 7 -1.46 -5.55 11.02
N THR A 8 -1.72 -6.73 11.54
CA THR A 8 -2.33 -7.79 10.76
C THR A 8 -3.72 -7.37 10.27
N LYS A 9 -4.49 -6.71 11.10
CA LYS A 9 -5.80 -6.24 10.69
C LYS A 9 -5.71 -5.16 9.62
N LEU A 10 -4.75 -4.26 9.75
CA LEU A 10 -4.58 -3.22 8.74
C LEU A 10 -4.17 -3.82 7.41
N ILE A 11 -3.28 -4.79 7.43
CA ILE A 11 -2.85 -5.46 6.20
C ILE A 11 -4.03 -6.16 5.56
N GLY A 12 -4.85 -6.83 6.36
CA GLY A 12 -6.04 -7.50 5.84
C GLY A 12 -6.97 -6.53 5.12
N GLY A 13 -7.17 -5.36 5.71
CA GLY A 13 -8.01 -4.34 5.09
C GLY A 13 -7.42 -3.82 3.79
N ILE A 14 -6.10 -3.66 3.75
CA ILE A 14 -5.43 -3.20 2.54
C ILE A 14 -5.58 -4.22 1.43
N ILE A 15 -5.38 -5.49 1.74
CA ILE A 15 -5.52 -6.55 0.75
C ILE A 15 -6.97 -6.60 0.23
N ASP A 16 -7.93 -6.43 1.12
CA ASP A 16 -9.34 -6.42 0.71
C ASP A 16 -9.62 -5.28 -0.26
N ILE A 17 -9.05 -4.11 -0.01
CA ILE A 17 -9.23 -2.97 -0.91
C ILE A 17 -8.69 -3.29 -2.29
N ILE A 18 -7.50 -3.90 -2.35
CA ILE A 18 -6.89 -4.22 -3.63
C ILE A 18 -7.73 -5.26 -4.37
N GLN A 19 -8.14 -6.29 -3.67
CA GLN A 19 -8.93 -7.35 -4.31
C GLN A 19 -10.26 -6.83 -4.81
N TYR A 20 -10.86 -5.93 -4.06
CA TYR A 20 -12.11 -5.33 -4.49
C TYR A 20 -11.91 -4.44 -5.71
N GLN A 21 -10.90 -3.59 -5.69
CA GLN A 21 -10.63 -2.66 -6.79
C GLN A 21 -10.29 -3.39 -8.08
N TYR A 22 -9.60 -4.52 -7.98
CA TYR A 22 -9.16 -5.25 -9.17
C TYR A 22 -10.06 -6.44 -9.49
N GLN A 23 -11.04 -6.70 -8.64
CA GLN A 23 -11.95 -7.83 -8.86
C GLN A 23 -11.17 -9.13 -9.05
N MET A 24 -10.23 -9.38 -8.16
CA MET A 24 -9.40 -10.56 -8.24
C MET A 24 -8.99 -11.02 -6.85
N THR A 25 -8.58 -12.25 -6.73
CA THR A 25 -8.03 -12.77 -5.49
C THR A 25 -6.52 -12.86 -5.67
N LEU A 26 -5.78 -12.26 -4.75
CA LEU A 26 -4.33 -12.28 -4.85
C LEU A 26 -3.78 -13.64 -4.48
N ASP A 27 -2.74 -14.04 -5.20
CA ASP A 27 -2.10 -15.34 -5.00
C ASP A 27 -1.13 -15.26 -3.83
N THR A 28 -1.53 -15.76 -2.68
CA THR A 28 -0.74 -15.68 -1.47
C THR A 28 0.54 -16.50 -1.53
N GLU A 29 0.68 -17.34 -2.54
CA GLU A 29 1.88 -18.12 -2.71
C GLU A 29 2.91 -17.44 -3.60
N SER A 30 2.57 -16.33 -4.20
CA SER A 30 3.48 -15.68 -5.14
C SER A 30 4.56 -14.90 -4.42
N PHE A 31 5.70 -14.79 -5.08
CA PHE A 31 6.82 -14.03 -4.58
C PHE A 31 6.47 -12.56 -4.40
N ASN A 32 5.73 -12.02 -5.36
CA ASN A 32 5.34 -10.61 -5.30
C ASN A 32 4.40 -10.33 -4.14
N TYR A 33 3.54 -11.27 -3.83
CA TYR A 33 2.64 -11.13 -2.68
C TYR A 33 3.46 -11.10 -1.38
N SER A 34 4.40 -12.03 -1.24
CA SER A 34 5.25 -12.08 -0.07
C SER A 34 6.03 -10.81 0.13
N ARG A 35 6.61 -10.29 -0.95
CA ARG A 35 7.36 -9.05 -0.88
C ARG A 35 6.48 -7.88 -0.48
N PHE A 36 5.28 -7.85 -1.03
CA PHE A 36 4.33 -6.78 -0.74
C PHE A 36 3.96 -6.80 0.74
N ILE A 37 3.64 -7.97 1.27
CA ILE A 37 3.25 -8.09 2.68
C ILE A 37 4.40 -7.68 3.59
N THR A 38 5.62 -8.10 3.26
CA THR A 38 6.78 -7.75 4.06
C THR A 38 7.00 -6.24 4.07
N THR A 39 6.88 -5.62 2.90
CA THR A 39 7.07 -4.17 2.79
C THR A 39 5.99 -3.42 3.55
N LEU A 40 4.75 -3.87 3.43
CA LEU A 40 3.65 -3.25 4.14
C LEU A 40 3.85 -3.35 5.65
N ARG A 41 4.27 -4.50 6.11
CA ARG A 41 4.46 -4.70 7.54
C ARG A 41 5.51 -3.73 8.08
N VAL A 42 6.62 -3.59 7.37
CA VAL A 42 7.68 -2.67 7.79
C VAL A 42 7.16 -1.23 7.83
N LEU A 43 6.44 -0.85 6.79
CA LEU A 43 5.92 0.50 6.70
C LEU A 43 4.93 0.79 7.83
N LEU A 44 4.03 -0.13 8.08
CA LEU A 44 2.99 0.09 9.08
C LEU A 44 3.55 0.05 10.50
N VAL A 45 4.49 -0.84 10.76
CA VAL A 45 5.12 -0.91 12.07
C VAL A 45 5.88 0.38 12.36
N ARG A 46 6.57 0.89 11.35
CA ARG A 46 7.32 2.12 11.50
C ARG A 46 6.38 3.28 11.83
N ARG A 47 5.25 3.38 11.14
CA ARG A 47 4.29 4.43 11.41
C ARG A 47 3.66 4.25 12.78
N LEU A 48 3.38 3.04 13.17
CA LEU A 48 2.77 2.77 14.45
C LEU A 48 3.67 3.21 15.60
N ARG A 49 4.96 2.93 15.48
CA ARG A 49 5.91 3.25 16.53
C ARG A 49 6.25 4.71 16.58
N ASN A 50 6.41 5.30 15.41
CA ASN A 50 6.84 6.65 15.33
C ASN A 50 5.73 7.63 15.21
N ASN A 51 4.71 7.29 14.54
CA ASN A 51 3.57 8.16 14.31
C ASN A 51 3.99 9.52 13.77
N HIS A 52 5.12 9.61 13.13
CA HIS A 52 5.63 10.83 12.57
C HIS A 52 5.34 10.88 11.12
N HIS A 53 4.87 11.99 10.64
CA HIS A 53 4.73 12.22 9.21
C HIS A 53 5.98 12.92 8.74
N LYS A 54 6.74 12.25 7.88
CA LYS A 54 7.94 12.84 7.37
C LYS A 54 7.71 13.17 5.93
N SER A 55 8.12 14.32 5.50
CA SER A 55 7.98 14.69 4.10
C SER A 55 8.74 13.76 3.23
N GLY A 56 8.11 13.33 2.16
CA GLY A 56 8.78 12.49 1.18
C GLY A 56 9.75 13.29 0.36
N LYS A 57 10.69 12.60 -0.24
CA LYS A 57 11.67 13.25 -1.07
C LYS A 57 11.35 13.15 -2.54
N LEU A 58 10.31 12.43 -2.88
CA LEU A 58 9.95 12.27 -4.27
C LEU A 58 9.39 13.52 -4.86
N ASP A 59 9.82 13.79 -6.07
CA ASP A 59 9.32 14.89 -6.84
C ASP A 59 7.85 14.68 -7.14
N GLY A 60 7.06 15.71 -6.98
CA GLY A 60 5.64 15.64 -7.30
C GLY A 60 5.37 15.31 -8.75
N SER A 61 6.27 15.67 -9.65
CA SER A 61 6.06 15.35 -11.07
C SER A 61 6.21 13.86 -11.32
N LEU A 62 7.04 13.16 -10.54
CA LEU A 62 7.15 11.72 -10.68
C LEU A 62 5.85 11.05 -10.24
N LEU A 63 5.27 11.52 -9.17
CA LEU A 63 4.00 10.98 -8.71
C LEU A 63 2.90 11.25 -9.72
N GLY A 64 2.92 12.42 -10.35
CA GLY A 64 1.97 12.74 -11.41
C GLY A 64 2.11 11.82 -12.61
N PHE A 65 3.35 11.47 -12.95
CA PHE A 65 3.60 10.52 -14.03
C PHE A 65 3.01 9.16 -13.68
N MET A 66 3.20 8.72 -12.44
CA MET A 66 2.66 7.44 -11.98
C MET A 66 1.15 7.43 -12.02
N LYS A 67 0.55 8.55 -11.71
CA LYS A 67 -0.91 8.68 -11.75
C LYS A 67 -1.45 8.43 -13.15
N ILE A 68 -0.71 8.85 -14.15
CA ILE A 68 -1.13 8.68 -15.54
C ILE A 68 -0.81 7.26 -16.01
N LYS A 69 0.41 6.81 -15.79
CA LYS A 69 0.84 5.53 -16.32
C LYS A 69 0.23 4.34 -15.59
N TYR A 70 0.09 4.44 -14.28
CA TYR A 70 -0.45 3.36 -13.48
C TYR A 70 -1.70 3.84 -12.75
N ASN A 71 -2.64 4.37 -13.51
CA ASN A 71 -3.75 5.05 -12.91
C ASN A 71 -4.61 4.18 -11.99
N HIS A 72 -4.79 2.91 -12.35
CA HIS A 72 -5.58 2.03 -11.50
C HIS A 72 -4.86 1.74 -10.18
N ALA A 73 -3.56 1.49 -10.26
CA ALA A 73 -2.78 1.26 -9.05
C ALA A 73 -2.71 2.52 -8.20
N TYR A 74 -2.60 3.66 -8.84
CA TYR A 74 -2.55 4.93 -8.12
C TYR A 74 -3.87 5.18 -7.40
N ASP A 75 -4.98 4.94 -8.07
CA ASP A 75 -6.29 5.11 -7.49
C ASP A 75 -6.47 4.19 -6.29
N THR A 76 -6.00 2.96 -6.42
CA THR A 76 -6.06 1.99 -5.33
C THR A 76 -5.20 2.45 -4.15
N ALA A 77 -4.02 2.98 -4.44
CA ALA A 77 -3.15 3.50 -3.38
C ALA A 77 -3.81 4.66 -2.64
N GLU A 78 -4.57 5.50 -3.35
CA GLU A 78 -5.28 6.58 -2.71
C GLU A 78 -6.38 6.07 -1.80
N ARG A 79 -7.04 5.00 -2.19
CA ARG A 79 -8.04 4.39 -1.34
C ARG A 79 -7.43 3.78 -0.08
N ILE A 80 -6.25 3.20 -0.23
CA ILE A 80 -5.52 2.67 0.91
C ILE A 80 -5.12 3.82 1.85
N ALA A 81 -4.66 4.94 1.27
CA ALA A 81 -4.30 6.09 2.07
C ALA A 81 -5.48 6.61 2.87
N THR A 82 -6.66 6.66 2.24
CA THR A 82 -7.88 7.07 2.92
C THR A 82 -8.25 6.11 4.05
N TYR A 83 -8.10 4.84 3.78
CA TYR A 83 -8.37 3.80 4.77
C TYR A 83 -7.47 3.98 6.01
N LEU A 84 -6.17 4.17 5.79
CA LEU A 84 -5.23 4.34 6.88
C LEU A 84 -5.48 5.63 7.64
N HIS A 85 -5.85 6.68 6.93
CA HIS A 85 -6.18 7.93 7.57
C HIS A 85 -7.42 7.76 8.45
N SER A 86 -8.40 7.05 7.95
CA SER A 86 -9.63 6.82 8.69
C SER A 86 -9.42 5.98 9.93
N LYS A 87 -8.56 4.96 9.83
CA LYS A 87 -8.35 4.04 10.94
C LYS A 87 -7.33 4.53 11.96
N LYS A 88 -6.29 5.21 11.51
CA LYS A 88 -5.18 5.58 12.38
C LYS A 88 -4.84 7.07 12.35
N GLY A 89 -5.47 7.84 11.49
CA GLY A 89 -5.13 9.24 11.34
C GLY A 89 -3.81 9.46 10.62
N TRP A 90 -3.27 8.45 9.97
CA TRP A 90 -1.98 8.55 9.29
C TRP A 90 -2.14 9.19 7.93
N THR A 91 -1.18 10.05 7.58
CA THR A 91 -1.13 10.64 6.25
C THR A 91 0.09 10.07 5.55
N LEU A 92 -0.11 9.51 4.37
CA LEU A 92 0.99 8.95 3.62
C LEU A 92 1.68 10.04 2.83
N ASN A 93 3.01 10.00 2.80
CA ASN A 93 3.77 10.96 2.00
C ASN A 93 3.96 10.42 0.60
N SER A 94 4.62 11.18 -0.25
CA SER A 94 4.79 10.78 -1.65
C SER A 94 5.63 9.52 -1.80
N ASP A 95 6.62 9.32 -0.93
CA ASP A 95 7.42 8.10 -1.00
C ASP A 95 6.58 6.88 -0.69
N ASP A 96 5.72 6.98 0.32
CA ASP A 96 4.83 5.89 0.70
C ASP A 96 3.89 5.53 -0.45
N LYS A 97 3.33 6.54 -1.08
CA LYS A 97 2.42 6.32 -2.20
C LYS A 97 3.13 5.71 -3.38
N PHE A 98 4.36 6.15 -3.64
CA PHE A 98 5.15 5.60 -4.73
C PHE A 98 5.36 4.09 -4.52
N TYR A 99 5.73 3.70 -3.32
CA TYR A 99 5.91 2.29 -3.00
C TYR A 99 4.62 1.51 -3.17
N LEU A 100 3.53 2.06 -2.67
CA LEU A 100 2.24 1.38 -2.80
C LEU A 100 1.87 1.16 -4.25
N VAL A 101 2.02 2.18 -5.07
CA VAL A 101 1.66 2.08 -6.49
C VAL A 101 2.47 0.98 -7.16
N LEU A 102 3.78 0.97 -6.93
CA LEU A 102 4.65 -0.02 -7.55
C LEU A 102 4.30 -1.44 -7.11
N HIS A 103 4.10 -1.62 -5.81
CA HIS A 103 3.81 -2.96 -5.30
C HIS A 103 2.43 -3.45 -5.70
N ILE A 104 1.46 -2.56 -5.72
CA ILE A 104 0.13 -2.90 -6.18
C ILE A 104 0.20 -3.35 -7.64
N TRP A 105 0.90 -2.58 -8.45
CA TRP A 105 1.04 -2.92 -9.86
C TRP A 105 1.70 -4.28 -10.03
N ARG A 106 2.76 -4.55 -9.28
CA ARG A 106 3.46 -5.83 -9.39
C ARG A 106 2.60 -7.00 -8.95
N VAL A 107 1.93 -6.86 -7.81
CA VAL A 107 1.18 -7.98 -7.26
C VAL A 107 -0.06 -8.27 -8.08
N THR A 108 -0.60 -7.28 -8.77
CA THR A 108 -1.79 -7.49 -9.58
C THR A 108 -1.46 -7.87 -11.00
N SER A 109 -0.38 -7.31 -11.57
CA SER A 109 -0.03 -7.57 -12.94
C SER A 109 0.54 -8.93 -13.18
N ARG A 110 1.31 -9.44 -12.22
CA ARG A 110 1.96 -10.70 -12.43
C ARG A 110 1.21 -11.85 -11.89
N GLN A 111 -0.02 -11.62 -11.49
CA GLN A 111 -0.81 -12.64 -10.95
C GLN A 111 -1.39 -13.53 -11.95
N GLU A 112 -1.53 -13.11 -13.15
CA GLU A 112 -2.19 -13.86 -14.05
C GLU A 112 -1.51 -14.89 -14.67
N LYS A 113 -0.60 -15.38 -14.32
CA LYS A 113 0.00 -16.40 -14.96
C LYS A 113 -0.10 -17.55 -14.40
#